data_6a7c4d8d25e24db5125f0ccf3af325ce
#
_entry.id   6a7c4d8d25e24db5125f0ccf3af325ce
#
_cell.length_a   1.000
_cell.length_b   1.000
_cell.length_c   1.000
_cell.angle_alpha   90.00
_cell.angle_beta   90.00
_cell.angle_gamma   90.00
#
_symmetry.space_group_name_H-M   'P 1'
#
loop_
_entity.id
_entity.type
_entity.pdbx_description
1 polymer ?
#
loop_
_entity_poly.entity_id
_entity_poly.type
_entity_poly.pdbx_seq_one_letter_code
_entity_poly.pdbx_strand_id
1 'polypeptide(L)'
;MAKQLYDYWFVQFDFPNEEGKPYKSSGGAMVWNEKLKREIPQGWYAANIFDELSVQYGFPFSTELFTEEPTNIPVVRIRDILENSVSAYSRELTDGKYKLQKQDLLIGMDGNFHMNYWNDNASYLNQRSVRLRAKSNSTVSIMQAKYDIAPYIMAKELRAKGSTVGHLSDKDLKELFVLVCPNSDFRNKFDSILAEIIENRCEMVELTKLRDELLPLLMNGQASVNYHLYVFYRISASSYLCSQK
;
A
#
# COMPACT_ATOMS: atom_id res chain seq x y z
N MET A 1 -2.35 -13.96 -4.25
CA MET A 1 -1.38 -14.56 -3.29
C MET A 1 -1.34 -13.81 -1.95
N ALA A 2 -0.98 -12.51 -1.85
CA ALA A 2 -0.94 -11.78 -0.56
C ALA A 2 -2.25 -11.79 0.24
N LYS A 3 -3.41 -11.56 -0.43
CA LYS A 3 -4.72 -11.63 0.22
C LYS A 3 -5.04 -13.04 0.75
N GLN A 4 -4.68 -14.09 0.02
CA GLN A 4 -4.88 -15.48 0.46
C GLN A 4 -4.04 -15.79 1.71
N LEU A 5 -2.79 -15.31 1.74
CA LEU A 5 -1.92 -15.46 2.92
C LEU A 5 -2.51 -14.71 4.13
N TYR A 6 -3.01 -13.49 3.92
CA TYR A 6 -3.70 -12.74 4.97
C TYR A 6 -4.94 -13.50 5.47
N ASP A 7 -5.78 -14.01 4.57
CA ASP A 7 -6.97 -14.75 4.95
C ASP A 7 -6.61 -16.01 5.74
N TYR A 8 -5.58 -16.71 5.34
CA TYR A 8 -5.12 -17.93 6.02
C TYR A 8 -4.58 -17.62 7.43
N TRP A 9 -3.80 -16.53 7.57
CA TRP A 9 -3.15 -16.20 8.86
C TRP A 9 -4.00 -15.35 9.80
N PHE A 10 -4.77 -14.39 9.28
CA PHE A 10 -5.47 -13.37 10.10
C PHE A 10 -7.00 -13.50 10.10
N VAL A 11 -7.56 -14.30 9.20
CA VAL A 11 -9.00 -14.61 9.19
C VAL A 11 -9.27 -16.04 9.66
N GLN A 12 -8.60 -17.03 9.08
CA GLN A 12 -8.72 -18.44 9.47
C GLN A 12 -7.88 -18.76 10.72
N PHE A 13 -6.82 -18.01 10.99
CA PHE A 13 -5.85 -18.22 12.08
C PHE A 13 -5.06 -19.53 11.98
N ASP A 14 -4.86 -20.00 10.76
CA ASP A 14 -4.07 -21.20 10.46
C ASP A 14 -2.62 -20.87 10.08
N PHE A 15 -2.05 -19.84 10.73
CA PHE A 15 -0.62 -19.57 10.64
C PHE A 15 0.19 -20.73 11.24
N PRO A 16 1.47 -20.93 10.83
CA PRO A 16 2.32 -21.99 11.36
C PRO A 16 2.55 -21.80 12.88
N ASN A 17 2.24 -22.81 13.67
CA ASN A 17 2.62 -22.89 15.08
C ASN A 17 4.09 -23.33 15.24
N GLU A 18 4.56 -23.52 16.45
CA GLU A 18 5.94 -23.95 16.76
C GLU A 18 6.35 -25.29 16.09
N GLU A 19 5.37 -26.15 15.80
CA GLU A 19 5.57 -27.42 15.09
C GLU A 19 5.42 -27.29 13.56
N GLY A 20 5.15 -26.07 13.04
CA GLY A 20 4.87 -25.82 11.63
C GLY A 20 3.47 -26.27 11.17
N LYS A 21 2.57 -26.65 12.10
CA LYS A 21 1.18 -27.01 11.80
C LYS A 21 0.26 -25.78 11.82
N PRO A 22 -0.90 -25.83 11.12
CA PRO A 22 -1.90 -24.75 11.17
C PRO A 22 -2.38 -24.54 12.62
N TYR A 23 -2.30 -23.30 13.14
CA TYR A 23 -2.55 -23.02 14.56
C TYR A 23 -3.96 -23.41 15.01
N LYS A 24 -5.00 -22.82 14.45
CA LYS A 24 -6.39 -23.04 14.86
C LYS A 24 -6.86 -24.46 14.56
N SER A 25 -6.59 -24.97 13.35
CA SER A 25 -6.98 -26.32 12.94
C SER A 25 -6.27 -27.43 13.72
N SER A 26 -5.15 -27.14 14.38
CA SER A 26 -4.45 -28.07 15.28
C SER A 26 -4.84 -27.91 16.76
N GLY A 27 -5.91 -27.16 17.06
CA GLY A 27 -6.41 -26.96 18.41
C GLY A 27 -5.78 -25.79 19.15
N GLY A 28 -5.22 -24.81 18.46
CA GLY A 28 -4.69 -23.57 19.05
C GLY A 28 -5.75 -22.83 19.86
N ALA A 29 -5.38 -22.31 21.04
CA ALA A 29 -6.30 -21.66 21.95
C ALA A 29 -6.79 -20.31 21.38
N MET A 30 -8.11 -20.11 21.43
CA MET A 30 -8.79 -18.92 20.94
C MET A 30 -9.46 -18.16 22.10
N VAL A 31 -9.51 -16.83 22.01
CA VAL A 31 -10.15 -15.96 23.00
C VAL A 31 -11.06 -14.95 22.30
N TRP A 32 -12.21 -14.65 22.92
CA TRP A 32 -13.13 -13.65 22.39
C TRP A 32 -12.56 -12.23 22.51
N ASN A 33 -12.61 -11.46 21.44
CA ASN A 33 -12.20 -10.06 21.44
C ASN A 33 -13.39 -9.12 21.24
N GLU A 34 -13.68 -8.29 22.24
CA GLU A 34 -14.84 -7.39 22.25
C GLU A 34 -14.75 -6.27 21.20
N LYS A 35 -13.53 -5.80 20.85
CA LYS A 35 -13.34 -4.73 19.85
C LYS A 35 -13.57 -5.22 18.44
N LEU A 36 -13.08 -6.41 18.12
CA LEU A 36 -13.20 -7.02 16.79
C LEU A 36 -14.46 -7.88 16.64
N LYS A 37 -15.21 -8.13 17.74
CA LYS A 37 -16.43 -8.97 17.78
C LYS A 37 -16.20 -10.37 17.17
N ARG A 38 -15.04 -10.96 17.42
CA ARG A 38 -14.67 -12.30 16.96
C ARG A 38 -13.66 -12.95 17.89
N GLU A 39 -13.50 -14.25 17.76
CA GLU A 39 -12.40 -14.98 18.39
C GLU A 39 -11.09 -14.68 17.70
N ILE A 40 -10.02 -14.52 18.48
CA ILE A 40 -8.64 -14.32 18.03
C ILE A 40 -7.72 -15.30 18.78
N PRO A 41 -6.51 -15.60 18.26
CA PRO A 41 -5.55 -16.44 18.95
C PRO A 41 -5.19 -15.90 20.33
N GLN A 42 -4.98 -16.80 21.28
CA GLN A 42 -4.51 -16.41 22.61
C GLN A 42 -3.18 -15.66 22.52
N GLY A 43 -3.07 -14.54 23.24
CA GLY A 43 -1.89 -13.67 23.21
C GLY A 43 -1.92 -12.60 22.12
N TRP A 44 -2.87 -12.66 21.17
CA TRP A 44 -3.09 -11.58 20.22
C TRP A 44 -4.09 -10.57 20.81
N TYR A 45 -4.05 -9.32 20.30
CA TYR A 45 -4.97 -8.26 20.77
C TYR A 45 -5.34 -7.29 19.66
N ALA A 46 -6.39 -6.53 19.86
CA ALA A 46 -6.80 -5.45 18.97
C ALA A 46 -6.24 -4.11 19.47
N ALA A 47 -5.51 -3.42 18.64
CA ALA A 47 -5.02 -2.06 18.88
C ALA A 47 -5.70 -1.05 17.96
N ASN A 48 -5.79 0.20 18.40
CA ASN A 48 -6.23 1.28 17.52
C ASN A 48 -5.17 1.56 16.46
N ILE A 49 -5.59 1.95 15.25
CA ILE A 49 -4.64 2.25 14.16
C ILE A 49 -3.62 3.33 14.56
N PHE A 50 -4.01 4.30 15.39
CA PHE A 50 -3.11 5.36 15.86
C PHE A 50 -2.02 4.87 16.82
N ASP A 51 -2.21 3.71 17.45
CA ASP A 51 -1.19 3.11 18.32
C ASP A 51 -0.09 2.45 17.49
N GLU A 52 -0.46 1.74 16.42
CA GLU A 52 0.43 0.93 15.60
C GLU A 52 0.96 1.65 14.35
N LEU A 53 0.19 2.62 13.83
CA LEU A 53 0.52 3.33 12.60
C LEU A 53 0.73 4.83 12.85
N SER A 54 1.59 5.43 12.04
CA SER A 54 1.68 6.88 11.87
C SER A 54 0.59 7.31 10.91
N VAL A 55 -0.37 8.09 11.40
CA VAL A 55 -1.49 8.64 10.63
C VAL A 55 -1.19 10.11 10.33
N GLN A 56 -1.14 10.49 9.06
CA GLN A 56 -0.88 11.86 8.62
C GLN A 56 -1.94 12.30 7.62
N TYR A 57 -2.68 13.35 7.96
CA TYR A 57 -3.58 14.03 7.02
C TYR A 57 -2.79 14.87 6.03
N GLY A 58 -3.33 15.03 4.82
CA GLY A 58 -2.68 15.82 3.78
C GLY A 58 -2.69 17.33 4.05
N PHE A 59 -1.80 18.03 3.36
CA PHE A 59 -1.65 19.49 3.43
C PHE A 59 -2.66 20.19 2.51
N PRO A 60 -3.29 21.30 2.93
CA PRO A 60 -4.23 22.05 2.10
C PRO A 60 -3.49 23.00 1.15
N PHE A 61 -2.89 22.45 0.09
CA PHE A 61 -2.22 23.26 -0.93
C PHE A 61 -3.15 24.32 -1.51
N SER A 62 -2.64 25.55 -1.66
CA SER A 62 -3.37 26.64 -2.30
C SER A 62 -3.63 26.35 -3.78
N THR A 63 -4.89 26.52 -4.19
CA THR A 63 -5.31 26.28 -5.58
C THR A 63 -4.63 27.23 -6.58
N GLU A 64 -4.25 28.42 -6.15
CA GLU A 64 -3.58 29.43 -6.97
C GLU A 64 -2.13 29.07 -7.30
N LEU A 65 -1.50 28.21 -6.48
CA LEU A 65 -0.11 27.80 -6.64
C LEU A 65 0.03 26.45 -7.37
N PHE A 66 -1.09 25.83 -7.77
CA PHE A 66 -1.03 24.65 -8.64
C PHE A 66 -0.53 24.98 -10.03
N THR A 67 0.22 24.05 -10.61
CA THR A 67 0.81 24.14 -11.95
C THR A 67 0.83 22.76 -12.60
N GLU A 68 0.97 22.71 -13.92
CA GLU A 68 1.19 21.48 -14.67
C GLU A 68 2.69 21.18 -14.90
N GLU A 69 3.58 22.08 -14.48
CA GLU A 69 5.03 21.95 -14.67
C GLU A 69 5.63 20.88 -13.76
N PRO A 70 6.19 19.77 -14.30
CA PRO A 70 6.73 18.66 -13.52
C PRO A 70 7.98 18.98 -12.68
N THR A 71 8.59 20.15 -12.89
CA THR A 71 9.76 20.63 -12.14
C THR A 71 9.40 21.09 -10.72
N ASN A 72 8.12 21.30 -10.45
CA ASN A 72 7.61 21.69 -9.13
C ASN A 72 7.28 20.48 -8.23
N ILE A 73 6.76 20.74 -7.03
CA ILE A 73 6.44 19.71 -6.04
C ILE A 73 5.26 18.86 -6.54
N PRO A 74 5.44 17.54 -6.74
CA PRO A 74 4.35 16.66 -7.13
C PRO A 74 3.35 16.49 -5.98
N VAL A 75 2.06 16.71 -6.25
CA VAL A 75 0.98 16.69 -5.26
C VAL A 75 -0.03 15.60 -5.60
N VAL A 76 -0.26 14.70 -4.66
CA VAL A 76 -1.19 13.57 -4.79
C VAL A 76 -2.55 13.98 -4.28
N ARG A 77 -3.55 13.98 -5.16
CA ARG A 77 -4.97 14.24 -4.86
C ARG A 77 -5.75 12.95 -4.75
N ILE A 78 -6.96 12.98 -4.22
CA ILE A 78 -7.81 11.78 -4.03
C ILE A 78 -7.91 10.94 -5.32
N ARG A 79 -8.12 11.58 -6.47
CA ARG A 79 -8.25 10.92 -7.77
C ARG A 79 -6.97 10.20 -8.23
N ASP A 80 -5.83 10.66 -7.76
CA ASP A 80 -4.51 10.15 -8.15
C ASP A 80 -4.15 8.86 -7.38
N ILE A 81 -4.82 8.61 -6.23
CA ILE A 81 -4.52 7.48 -5.34
C ILE A 81 -4.74 6.15 -6.05
N LEU A 82 -5.86 5.97 -6.75
CA LEU A 82 -6.19 4.69 -7.40
C LEU A 82 -5.19 4.35 -8.50
N GLU A 83 -4.89 5.33 -9.35
CA GLU A 83 -4.01 5.18 -10.52
C GLU A 83 -2.51 5.17 -10.14
N ASN A 84 -2.16 5.50 -8.89
CA ASN A 84 -0.76 5.72 -8.47
C ASN A 84 -0.02 6.71 -9.39
N SER A 85 -0.68 7.79 -9.76
CA SER A 85 -0.19 8.80 -10.67
C SER A 85 -0.12 10.17 -10.00
N VAL A 86 0.61 11.10 -10.59
CA VAL A 86 0.64 12.51 -10.16
C VAL A 86 0.05 13.34 -11.29
N SER A 87 -1.05 14.03 -11.02
CA SER A 87 -1.75 14.85 -12.00
C SER A 87 -1.70 16.34 -11.70
N ALA A 88 -0.95 16.75 -10.68
CA ALA A 88 -0.75 18.15 -10.33
C ALA A 88 0.58 18.40 -9.61
N TYR A 89 1.09 19.58 -9.76
CA TYR A 89 2.28 20.07 -9.09
C TYR A 89 1.98 21.37 -8.36
N SER A 90 2.76 21.75 -7.36
CA SER A 90 2.59 23.01 -6.63
C SER A 90 3.92 23.73 -6.48
N ARG A 91 3.87 25.06 -6.53
CA ARG A 91 4.99 25.95 -6.19
C ARG A 91 5.09 26.20 -4.69
N GLU A 92 4.10 25.74 -3.93
CA GLU A 92 4.02 25.96 -2.49
C GLU A 92 4.92 24.99 -1.73
N LEU A 93 5.87 25.54 -0.98
CA LEU A 93 6.73 24.75 -0.09
C LEU A 93 5.96 24.34 1.17
N THR A 94 6.13 23.10 1.60
CA THR A 94 5.47 22.58 2.79
C THR A 94 6.41 21.69 3.62
N ASP A 95 5.97 21.36 4.83
CA ASP A 95 6.72 20.52 5.77
C ASP A 95 6.93 19.09 5.22
N GLY A 96 8.12 18.55 5.44
CA GLY A 96 8.47 17.19 5.05
C GLY A 96 7.60 16.08 5.66
N LYS A 97 6.83 16.37 6.73
CA LYS A 97 5.87 15.41 7.29
C LYS A 97 4.78 14.98 6.32
N TYR A 98 4.43 15.85 5.34
CA TYR A 98 3.45 15.55 4.29
C TYR A 98 4.03 14.77 3.11
N LYS A 99 5.37 14.59 3.11
CA LYS A 99 6.06 13.85 2.05
C LYS A 99 5.72 12.36 2.15
N LEU A 100 5.40 11.80 1.00
CA LEU A 100 5.11 10.39 0.84
C LEU A 100 6.38 9.57 0.69
N GLN A 101 6.28 8.29 1.00
CA GLN A 101 7.33 7.30 0.80
C GLN A 101 6.73 6.06 0.12
N LYS A 102 7.58 5.31 -0.57
CA LYS A 102 7.21 3.99 -1.07
C LYS A 102 6.57 3.15 0.05
N GLN A 103 5.54 2.40 -0.29
CA GLN A 103 4.75 1.55 0.61
C GLN A 103 3.77 2.28 1.55
N ASP A 104 3.75 3.62 1.60
CA ASP A 104 2.70 4.32 2.33
C ASP A 104 1.33 3.89 1.83
N LEU A 105 0.39 3.63 2.73
CA LEU A 105 -1.00 3.39 2.38
C LEU A 105 -1.73 4.73 2.38
N LEU A 106 -2.27 5.10 1.23
CA LEU A 106 -3.08 6.30 1.05
C LEU A 106 -4.56 5.93 1.05
N ILE A 107 -5.37 6.76 1.71
CA ILE A 107 -6.83 6.63 1.75
C ILE A 107 -7.45 7.98 1.38
N GLY A 108 -8.33 7.99 0.38
CA GLY A 108 -9.17 9.13 0.06
C GLY A 108 -10.27 9.30 1.10
N MET A 109 -10.54 10.54 1.55
CA MET A 109 -11.51 10.81 2.61
C MET A 109 -12.85 11.33 2.09
N ASP A 110 -12.96 11.67 0.81
CA ASP A 110 -14.19 12.18 0.19
C ASP A 110 -14.57 11.37 -1.04
N GLY A 111 -15.87 11.16 -1.22
CA GLY A 111 -16.43 10.44 -2.36
C GLY A 111 -16.18 8.94 -2.28
N ASN A 112 -15.35 8.42 -3.15
CA ASN A 112 -14.88 7.04 -3.10
C ASN A 112 -13.65 6.97 -2.19
N PHE A 113 -13.70 6.09 -1.18
CA PHE A 113 -12.60 5.93 -0.23
C PHE A 113 -11.52 5.00 -0.80
N HIS A 114 -10.90 5.42 -1.92
CA HIS A 114 -9.84 4.65 -2.57
C HIS A 114 -8.68 4.40 -1.61
N MET A 115 -8.20 3.17 -1.57
CA MET A 115 -7.02 2.78 -0.79
C MET A 115 -5.97 2.16 -1.71
N ASN A 116 -4.78 2.74 -1.78
CA ASN A 116 -3.68 2.17 -2.54
C ASN A 116 -2.34 2.44 -1.85
N TYR A 117 -1.36 1.56 -2.12
CA TYR A 117 0.03 1.79 -1.69
C TYR A 117 0.70 2.76 -2.65
N TRP A 118 1.52 3.65 -2.10
CA TRP A 118 2.24 4.64 -2.88
C TRP A 118 3.59 4.10 -3.37
N ASN A 119 4.02 4.51 -4.58
CA ASN A 119 5.16 3.92 -5.27
C ASN A 119 6.41 4.82 -5.32
N ASP A 120 6.34 6.09 -4.91
CA ASP A 120 7.47 7.02 -4.98
C ASP A 120 7.85 7.66 -3.63
N ASN A 121 8.98 8.39 -3.61
CA ASN A 121 9.48 9.10 -2.45
C ASN A 121 9.55 10.63 -2.67
N ALA A 122 8.92 11.15 -3.71
CA ALA A 122 9.03 12.56 -4.09
C ALA A 122 7.75 13.36 -3.81
N SER A 123 6.60 12.69 -3.89
CA SER A 123 5.28 13.32 -3.84
C SER A 123 4.85 13.76 -2.45
N TYR A 124 3.91 14.70 -2.40
CA TYR A 124 3.31 15.23 -1.18
C TYR A 124 1.81 14.99 -1.17
N LEU A 125 1.27 14.71 0.00
CA LEU A 125 -0.15 14.39 0.18
C LEU A 125 -0.98 15.66 0.26
N ASN A 126 -2.00 15.78 -0.60
CA ASN A 126 -2.99 16.86 -0.55
C ASN A 126 -4.07 16.61 0.50
N GLN A 127 -4.76 17.69 0.91
CA GLN A 127 -5.92 17.64 1.80
C GLN A 127 -6.97 16.61 1.35
N ARG A 128 -7.85 16.21 2.29
CA ARG A 128 -8.91 15.20 2.08
C ARG A 128 -8.40 13.82 1.71
N SER A 129 -7.14 13.56 2.03
CA SER A 129 -6.51 12.25 1.98
C SER A 129 -5.72 12.02 3.26
N VAL A 130 -5.55 10.78 3.65
CA VAL A 130 -4.75 10.38 4.80
C VAL A 130 -3.72 9.33 4.40
N ARG A 131 -2.53 9.44 4.95
CA ARG A 131 -1.45 8.48 4.83
C ARG A 131 -1.34 7.66 6.10
N LEU A 132 -1.28 6.36 5.95
CA LEU A 132 -0.92 5.42 7.00
C LEU A 132 0.46 4.82 6.71
N ARG A 133 1.32 4.77 7.72
CA ARG A 133 2.66 4.17 7.68
C ARG A 133 2.89 3.37 8.94
N ALA A 134 3.42 2.15 8.84
CA ALA A 134 3.74 1.35 10.01
C ALA A 134 4.80 2.05 10.88
N LYS A 135 4.58 2.08 12.20
CA LYS A 135 5.59 2.57 13.14
C LYS A 135 6.74 1.56 13.24
N SER A 136 7.95 2.04 13.52
CA SER A 136 9.15 1.19 13.61
C SER A 136 9.05 0.14 14.72
N ASN A 137 8.37 0.49 15.81
CA ASN A 137 8.18 -0.38 16.98
C ASN A 137 6.91 -1.25 16.92
N SER A 138 6.09 -1.12 15.86
CA SER A 138 4.89 -1.94 15.68
C SER A 138 5.25 -3.33 15.13
N THR A 139 4.46 -4.34 15.44
CA THR A 139 4.50 -5.66 14.79
C THR A 139 3.50 -5.79 13.65
N VAL A 140 2.70 -4.73 13.38
CA VAL A 140 1.72 -4.68 12.29
C VAL A 140 2.36 -4.16 11.02
N SER A 141 2.26 -4.92 9.93
CA SER A 141 2.65 -4.42 8.60
C SER A 141 1.57 -3.51 8.02
N ILE A 142 1.97 -2.59 7.14
CA ILE A 142 0.98 -1.74 6.46
C ILE A 142 0.08 -2.54 5.49
N MET A 143 0.58 -3.67 4.97
CA MET A 143 -0.22 -4.58 4.15
C MET A 143 -1.31 -5.27 4.95
N GLN A 144 -0.98 -5.80 6.12
CA GLN A 144 -1.94 -6.37 7.05
C GLN A 144 -2.98 -5.32 7.46
N ALA A 145 -2.54 -4.13 7.90
CA ALA A 145 -3.41 -3.03 8.31
C ALA A 145 -4.43 -2.67 7.22
N LYS A 146 -4.03 -2.62 5.95
CA LYS A 146 -4.96 -2.39 4.84
C LYS A 146 -6.08 -3.42 4.82
N TYR A 147 -5.76 -4.70 4.98
CA TYR A 147 -6.78 -5.76 4.97
C TYR A 147 -7.65 -5.74 6.23
N ASP A 148 -7.10 -5.40 7.39
CA ASP A 148 -7.86 -5.27 8.64
C ASP A 148 -8.91 -4.16 8.56
N ILE A 149 -8.55 -2.99 8.00
CA ILE A 149 -9.44 -1.82 7.94
C ILE A 149 -10.36 -1.81 6.70
N ALA A 150 -10.01 -2.52 5.62
CA ALA A 150 -10.76 -2.49 4.37
C ALA A 150 -12.26 -2.80 4.53
N PRO A 151 -12.70 -3.79 5.33
CA PRO A 151 -14.13 -4.08 5.50
C PRO A 151 -14.91 -2.90 6.09
N TYR A 152 -14.30 -2.17 7.06
CA TYR A 152 -14.92 -0.99 7.65
C TYR A 152 -15.05 0.15 6.63
N ILE A 153 -13.97 0.45 5.91
CA ILE A 153 -13.95 1.50 4.89
C ILE A 153 -14.98 1.21 3.79
N MET A 154 -15.05 -0.04 3.30
CA MET A 154 -16.05 -0.47 2.32
C MET A 154 -17.50 -0.35 2.86
N ALA A 155 -17.75 -0.76 4.10
CA ALA A 155 -19.06 -0.63 4.72
C ALA A 155 -19.47 0.83 4.88
N LYS A 156 -18.54 1.72 5.21
CA LYS A 156 -18.76 3.16 5.31
C LYS A 156 -19.09 3.77 3.94
N GLU A 157 -18.35 3.38 2.90
CA GLU A 157 -18.59 3.82 1.52
C GLU A 157 -19.99 3.39 1.01
N LEU A 158 -20.38 2.15 1.26
CA LEU A 158 -21.70 1.63 0.88
C LEU A 158 -22.84 2.40 1.56
N ARG A 159 -22.70 2.76 2.83
CA ARG A 159 -23.70 3.57 3.57
C ARG A 159 -23.79 5.00 3.02
N ALA A 160 -22.68 5.55 2.55
CA ALA A 160 -22.63 6.91 2.00
C ALA A 160 -23.31 7.02 0.63
N LYS A 161 -23.39 5.95 -0.16
CA LYS A 161 -24.01 5.95 -1.51
C LYS A 161 -25.52 6.28 -1.53
N GLY A 162 -26.18 6.37 -0.37
CA GLY A 162 -27.60 6.74 -0.25
C GLY A 162 -27.87 8.22 0.09
N SER A 163 -26.85 9.04 0.27
CA SER A 163 -26.95 10.46 0.64
C SER A 163 -25.83 11.26 -0.02
N THR A 164 -25.78 12.59 0.20
CA THR A 164 -24.68 13.49 -0.19
C THR A 164 -23.29 12.84 -0.08
N VAL A 165 -22.32 13.33 -0.88
CA VAL A 165 -20.93 12.83 -0.98
C VAL A 165 -20.42 12.28 0.34
N GLY A 166 -20.06 10.98 0.35
CA GLY A 166 -19.53 10.31 1.54
C GLY A 166 -18.23 10.99 2.03
N HIS A 167 -18.11 11.16 3.35
CA HIS A 167 -16.94 11.70 3.99
C HIS A 167 -16.43 10.74 5.07
N LEU A 168 -15.14 10.42 5.02
CA LEU A 168 -14.43 9.65 6.05
C LEU A 168 -13.82 10.65 7.04
N SER A 169 -14.41 10.78 8.20
CA SER A 169 -14.00 11.73 9.23
C SER A 169 -12.85 11.20 10.09
N ASP A 170 -12.18 12.10 10.82
CA ASP A 170 -11.21 11.74 11.87
C ASP A 170 -11.82 10.79 12.92
N LYS A 171 -13.10 10.98 13.24
CA LYS A 171 -13.83 10.10 14.18
C LYS A 171 -13.91 8.66 13.64
N ASP A 172 -14.19 8.52 12.34
CA ASP A 172 -14.25 7.19 11.72
C ASP A 172 -12.88 6.49 11.76
N LEU A 173 -11.79 7.23 11.52
CA LEU A 173 -10.44 6.69 11.61
C LEU A 173 -10.08 6.26 13.04
N LYS A 174 -10.54 6.99 14.06
CA LYS A 174 -10.35 6.63 15.47
C LYS A 174 -11.13 5.38 15.91
N GLU A 175 -12.10 4.94 15.14
CA GLU A 175 -12.85 3.70 15.37
C GLU A 175 -12.22 2.48 14.67
N LEU A 176 -11.11 2.67 13.92
CA LEU A 176 -10.43 1.57 13.23
C LEU A 176 -9.47 0.84 14.17
N PHE A 177 -9.55 -0.48 14.12
CA PHE A 177 -8.66 -1.38 14.86
C PHE A 177 -7.91 -2.30 13.90
N VAL A 178 -6.69 -2.63 14.29
CA VAL A 178 -5.86 -3.65 13.65
C VAL A 178 -5.59 -4.78 14.63
N LEU A 179 -5.41 -5.97 14.10
CA LEU A 179 -5.06 -7.13 14.91
C LEU A 179 -3.55 -7.18 15.10
N VAL A 180 -3.11 -7.20 16.34
CA VAL A 180 -1.69 -7.24 16.70
C VAL A 180 -1.29 -8.67 17.07
N CYS A 181 -0.34 -9.20 16.31
CA CYS A 181 0.36 -10.42 16.62
C CYS A 181 1.69 -10.06 17.30
N PRO A 182 2.05 -10.66 18.46
CA PRO A 182 3.32 -10.40 19.11
C PRO A 182 4.55 -10.83 18.30
N ASN A 183 4.38 -11.78 17.37
CA ASN A 183 5.46 -12.27 16.52
C ASN A 183 5.73 -11.34 15.34
N SER A 184 6.91 -10.73 15.30
CA SER A 184 7.34 -9.82 14.23
C SER A 184 7.59 -10.50 12.88
N ASP A 185 7.72 -11.82 12.82
CA ASP A 185 7.98 -12.55 11.57
C ASP A 185 6.83 -12.38 10.57
N PHE A 186 5.58 -12.24 11.07
CA PHE A 186 4.44 -11.99 10.22
C PHE A 186 4.52 -10.64 9.56
N ARG A 187 4.90 -9.60 10.31
CA ARG A 187 5.17 -8.28 9.75
C ARG A 187 6.25 -8.36 8.67
N ASN A 188 7.40 -8.96 8.98
CA ASN A 188 8.52 -9.07 8.05
C ASN A 188 8.11 -9.75 6.74
N LYS A 189 7.28 -10.79 6.83
CA LYS A 189 6.78 -11.50 5.65
C LYS A 189 5.89 -10.62 4.78
N PHE A 190 4.94 -9.89 5.39
CA PHE A 190 4.07 -8.98 4.65
C PHE A 190 4.80 -7.77 4.09
N ASP A 191 5.76 -7.20 4.84
CA ASP A 191 6.58 -6.08 4.40
C ASP A 191 7.45 -6.49 3.20
N SER A 192 8.03 -7.71 3.20
CA SER A 192 8.77 -8.27 2.07
C SER A 192 7.89 -8.41 0.82
N ILE A 193 6.68 -8.97 0.97
CA ILE A 193 5.73 -9.10 -0.15
C ILE A 193 5.32 -7.72 -0.69
N LEU A 194 5.09 -6.75 0.19
CA LEU A 194 4.74 -5.39 -0.23
C LEU A 194 5.89 -4.73 -0.98
N ALA A 195 7.12 -4.88 -0.49
CA ALA A 195 8.31 -4.35 -1.16
C ALA A 195 8.43 -4.89 -2.59
N GLU A 196 8.27 -6.20 -2.79
CA GLU A 196 8.28 -6.84 -4.10
C GLU A 196 7.14 -6.34 -5.02
N ILE A 197 5.94 -6.16 -4.48
CA ILE A 197 4.81 -5.59 -5.24
C ILE A 197 5.12 -4.17 -5.72
N ILE A 198 5.68 -3.33 -4.85
CA ILE A 198 6.01 -1.95 -5.19
C ILE A 198 7.13 -1.90 -6.23
N GLU A 199 8.17 -2.73 -6.08
CA GLU A 199 9.28 -2.79 -7.03
C GLU A 199 8.79 -3.21 -8.42
N ASN A 200 8.00 -4.28 -8.51
CA ASN A 200 7.38 -4.73 -9.76
C ASN A 200 6.50 -3.64 -10.41
N ARG A 201 5.76 -2.85 -9.60
CA ARG A 201 4.99 -1.71 -10.13
C ARG A 201 5.87 -0.62 -10.70
N CYS A 202 6.97 -0.28 -10.02
CA CYS A 202 7.94 0.70 -10.51
C CYS A 202 8.55 0.24 -11.83
N GLU A 203 9.00 -1.01 -11.90
CA GLU A 203 9.55 -1.61 -13.12
C GLU A 203 8.53 -1.60 -14.28
N MET A 204 7.27 -1.95 -14.01
CA MET A 204 6.21 -1.88 -15.01
C MET A 204 6.01 -0.47 -15.58
N VAL A 205 6.09 0.56 -14.76
CA VAL A 205 6.00 1.96 -15.20
C VAL A 205 7.17 2.31 -16.12
N GLU A 206 8.40 1.93 -15.73
CA GLU A 206 9.60 2.18 -16.53
C GLU A 206 9.56 1.44 -17.86
N LEU A 207 9.21 0.15 -17.85
CA LEU A 207 9.09 -0.65 -19.07
C LEU A 207 8.00 -0.12 -20.00
N THR A 208 6.87 0.36 -19.45
CA THR A 208 5.82 0.98 -20.24
C THR A 208 6.31 2.24 -20.93
N LYS A 209 7.04 3.10 -20.19
CA LYS A 209 7.63 4.30 -20.75
C LYS A 209 8.64 3.98 -21.86
N LEU A 210 9.54 3.04 -21.63
CA LEU A 210 10.51 2.59 -22.63
C LEU A 210 9.83 2.03 -23.88
N ARG A 211 8.77 1.24 -23.72
CA ARG A 211 7.97 0.74 -24.84
C ARG A 211 7.39 1.90 -25.67
N ASP A 212 6.80 2.88 -25.01
CA ASP A 212 6.13 4.00 -25.67
C ASP A 212 7.12 4.93 -26.38
N GLU A 213 8.35 5.02 -25.87
CA GLU A 213 9.46 5.75 -26.52
C GLU A 213 10.03 4.98 -27.72
N LEU A 214 10.20 3.65 -27.61
CA LEU A 214 10.86 2.83 -28.64
C LEU A 214 9.93 2.41 -29.76
N LEU A 215 8.64 2.17 -29.48
CA LEU A 215 7.71 1.65 -30.47
C LEU A 215 7.58 2.55 -31.72
N PRO A 216 7.44 3.88 -31.60
CA PRO A 216 7.42 4.76 -32.77
C PRO A 216 8.72 4.73 -33.57
N LEU A 217 9.87 4.61 -32.91
CA LEU A 217 11.18 4.55 -33.59
C LEU A 217 11.35 3.27 -34.41
N LEU A 218 10.86 2.14 -33.85
CA LEU A 218 10.84 0.85 -34.55
C LEU A 218 9.89 0.88 -35.76
N MET A 219 8.69 1.43 -35.59
CA MET A 219 7.68 1.53 -36.65
C MET A 219 8.14 2.43 -37.81
N ASN A 220 8.91 3.47 -37.52
CA ASN A 220 9.46 4.39 -38.52
C ASN A 220 10.79 3.93 -39.12
N GLY A 221 11.31 2.76 -38.75
CA GLY A 221 12.60 2.24 -39.20
C GLY A 221 13.81 3.05 -38.69
N GLN A 222 13.61 3.89 -37.68
CA GLN A 222 14.69 4.71 -37.07
C GLN A 222 15.51 3.93 -36.03
N ALA A 223 15.01 2.78 -35.59
CA ALA A 223 15.70 1.84 -34.73
C ALA A 223 15.50 0.41 -35.24
N SER A 224 16.45 -0.47 -34.99
CA SER A 224 16.35 -1.89 -35.30
C SER A 224 16.71 -2.72 -34.05
N VAL A 225 16.02 -3.85 -33.89
CA VAL A 225 16.34 -4.79 -32.81
C VAL A 225 17.53 -5.64 -33.22
N ASN A 226 18.64 -5.51 -32.49
CA ASN A 226 19.81 -6.37 -32.71
C ASN A 226 19.63 -7.68 -31.94
N TYR A 227 19.31 -8.77 -32.64
CA TYR A 227 19.08 -10.10 -32.06
C TYR A 227 20.25 -10.64 -31.22
N HIS A 228 21.48 -10.19 -31.46
CA HIS A 228 22.64 -10.60 -30.68
C HIS A 228 22.59 -10.07 -29.22
N LEU A 229 22.01 -8.90 -28.97
CA LEU A 229 21.83 -8.35 -27.61
C LEU A 229 20.79 -9.16 -26.81
N TYR A 230 19.75 -9.69 -27.47
CA TYR A 230 18.71 -10.47 -26.80
C TYR A 230 19.23 -11.79 -26.22
N VAL A 231 20.20 -12.42 -26.90
CA VAL A 231 20.86 -13.64 -26.43
C VAL A 231 21.76 -13.35 -25.22
N PHE A 232 22.45 -12.21 -25.21
CA PHE A 232 23.30 -11.81 -24.10
C PHE A 232 22.51 -11.50 -22.81
N TYR A 233 21.35 -10.83 -22.93
CA TYR A 233 20.48 -10.55 -21.76
C TYR A 233 19.90 -11.84 -21.17
N ARG A 234 19.52 -12.80 -22.00
CA ARG A 234 19.00 -14.10 -21.53
C ARG A 234 20.08 -14.95 -20.85
N ILE A 235 21.32 -14.86 -21.29
CA ILE A 235 22.46 -15.60 -20.72
C ILE A 235 22.86 -14.96 -19.38
N SER A 236 22.87 -13.62 -19.26
CA SER A 236 23.19 -12.94 -18.01
C SER A 236 22.08 -13.12 -16.94
N ALA A 237 20.81 -13.06 -17.30
CA ALA A 237 19.69 -13.33 -16.39
C ALA A 237 19.67 -14.80 -15.91
N SER A 238 20.03 -15.76 -16.78
CA SER A 238 20.12 -17.18 -16.42
C SER A 238 21.32 -17.49 -15.51
N SER A 239 22.42 -16.75 -15.63
CA SER A 239 23.60 -16.93 -14.77
C SER A 239 23.38 -16.33 -13.36
N TYR A 240 22.57 -15.28 -13.22
CA TYR A 240 22.17 -14.76 -11.90
C TYR A 240 21.26 -15.71 -11.13
N LEU A 241 20.41 -16.48 -11.79
CA LEU A 241 19.54 -17.49 -11.17
C LEU A 241 20.26 -18.80 -10.80
N CYS A 242 21.43 -19.09 -11.39
CA CYS A 242 22.23 -20.27 -11.05
C CYS A 242 23.27 -20.06 -9.94
N SER A 243 23.55 -18.81 -9.53
CA SER A 243 24.54 -18.51 -8.48
C SER A 243 23.92 -18.37 -7.07
N GLN A 244 22.62 -18.66 -6.92
CA GLN A 244 21.91 -18.67 -5.63
C GLN A 244 21.30 -20.05 -5.29
N LYS A 245 22.04 -21.12 -5.57
CA LYS A 245 21.76 -22.45 -5.02
C LYS A 245 22.85 -22.88 -4.07
#